data_f0e69d13259b94cde286c021a4f65c3a
#
_entry.id   f0e69d13259b94cde286c021a4f65c3a
#
_cell.length_a   1.000
_cell.length_b   1.000
_cell.length_c   1.000
_cell.angle_alpha   90.00
_cell.angle_beta   90.00
_cell.angle_gamma   90.00
#
_symmetry.space_group_name_H-M   'P 1'
#
loop_
_entity.id
_entity.type
_entity.pdbx_description
1 polymer ?
#
loop_
_entity_poly.entity_id
_entity_poly.type
_entity_poly.pdbx_seq_one_letter_code
_entity_poly.pdbx_strand_id
1 'polypeptide(L)'
;MKKVIIFSHESDLDGLYSAAIGLMRYPQAMTVFLGYGAENFSKFGNFIYSAARYSPSECGQIVISDLGLNDELIETSRKVFSDAVLKGWKIMWVDHHPWSQQAIEGVKPFVEIVLDASGRKCAADLMYETLLPGNILAAKLASMAHTMDFFTKDQYLTPISELIRYYQTFPDFYYRLSNLAGKSAKGILWDVEMQSDYNSYVHLRDEAKAQVFASLQIRQVGRFKVAYVQSSPYLQNSLFSEEVFANTNADLVMFYSTKGKVSIRRNNDLISCRSIASNLSEGGGHDYAAGATFKSDPSDTAAVVLELEAALTKALAGK
;
A
#
# COMPACT_ATOMS: atom_id res chain seq x y z
N MET A 1 -25.59 5.53 -21.00
CA MET A 1 -24.72 6.41 -20.18
C MET A 1 -23.30 5.88 -20.33
N LYS A 2 -22.30 6.76 -20.50
CA LYS A 2 -20.91 6.33 -20.60
C LYS A 2 -20.43 5.75 -19.27
N LYS A 3 -19.73 4.64 -19.33
CA LYS A 3 -19.15 3.95 -18.16
C LYS A 3 -17.92 4.70 -17.66
N VAL A 4 -17.71 4.69 -16.36
CA VAL A 4 -16.49 5.20 -15.73
C VAL A 4 -15.96 4.14 -14.80
N ILE A 5 -14.64 3.93 -14.83
CA ILE A 5 -13.94 2.97 -13.95
C ILE A 5 -12.82 3.74 -13.24
N ILE A 6 -12.75 3.60 -11.93
CA ILE A 6 -11.72 4.20 -11.09
C ILE A 6 -10.89 3.07 -10.50
N PHE A 7 -9.61 3.02 -10.86
CA PHE A 7 -8.61 2.16 -10.23
C PHE A 7 -7.86 2.95 -9.18
N SER A 8 -7.67 2.38 -8.00
CA SER A 8 -6.95 3.05 -6.92
C SER A 8 -6.23 2.06 -6.02
N HIS A 9 -5.25 2.53 -5.25
CA HIS A 9 -4.50 1.71 -4.32
C HIS A 9 -5.37 1.23 -3.15
N GLU A 10 -5.10 0.02 -2.67
CA GLU A 10 -6.00 -0.69 -1.72
C GLU A 10 -5.60 -0.56 -0.25
N SER A 11 -4.40 -0.01 0.06
CA SER A 11 -3.80 -0.25 1.36
C SER A 11 -3.84 0.93 2.34
N ASP A 12 -4.19 2.12 1.89
CA ASP A 12 -4.07 3.36 2.67
C ASP A 12 -5.15 4.40 2.36
N LEU A 13 -5.04 5.55 3.03
CA LEU A 13 -5.99 6.64 2.87
C LEU A 13 -5.82 7.40 1.56
N ASP A 14 -4.61 7.41 0.97
CA ASP A 14 -4.41 8.10 -0.29
C ASP A 14 -5.18 7.42 -1.41
N GLY A 15 -5.05 6.09 -1.54
CA GLY A 15 -5.85 5.33 -2.49
C GLY A 15 -7.35 5.41 -2.21
N LEU A 16 -7.76 5.27 -0.93
CA LEU A 16 -9.17 5.34 -0.55
C LEU A 16 -9.80 6.69 -0.94
N TYR A 17 -9.15 7.80 -0.57
CA TYR A 17 -9.71 9.13 -0.79
C TYR A 17 -9.55 9.61 -2.23
N SER A 18 -8.53 9.14 -2.94
CA SER A 18 -8.43 9.29 -4.40
C SER A 18 -9.65 8.68 -5.10
N ALA A 19 -10.03 7.45 -4.72
CA ALA A 19 -11.24 6.81 -5.24
C ALA A 19 -12.51 7.57 -4.84
N ALA A 20 -12.61 8.06 -3.59
CA ALA A 20 -13.75 8.83 -3.13
C ALA A 20 -13.92 10.15 -3.90
N ILE A 21 -12.84 10.89 -4.15
CA ILE A 21 -12.84 12.11 -4.98
C ILE A 21 -13.27 11.78 -6.41
N GLY A 22 -12.78 10.68 -6.95
CA GLY A 22 -13.23 10.16 -8.25
C GLY A 22 -14.73 9.88 -8.29
N LEU A 23 -15.29 9.24 -7.24
CA LEU A 23 -16.73 8.99 -7.09
C LEU A 23 -17.56 10.28 -6.94
N MET A 24 -17.04 11.32 -6.28
CA MET A 24 -17.71 12.62 -6.23
C MET A 24 -17.85 13.24 -7.62
N ARG A 25 -16.84 13.08 -8.48
CA ARG A 25 -16.88 13.56 -9.88
C ARG A 25 -17.73 12.67 -10.78
N TYR A 26 -17.71 11.35 -10.54
CA TYR A 26 -18.37 10.32 -11.33
C TYR A 26 -19.20 9.39 -10.43
N PRO A 27 -20.38 9.81 -9.95
CA PRO A 27 -21.13 9.06 -8.91
C PRO A 27 -21.58 7.65 -9.32
N GLN A 28 -21.56 7.34 -10.61
CA GLN A 28 -21.92 6.00 -11.16
C GLN A 28 -20.67 5.20 -11.56
N ALA A 29 -19.48 5.64 -11.19
CA ALA A 29 -18.25 4.92 -11.49
C ALA A 29 -18.18 3.60 -10.71
N MET A 30 -17.59 2.59 -11.35
CA MET A 30 -17.13 1.38 -10.67
C MET A 30 -15.76 1.63 -10.08
N THR A 31 -15.57 1.35 -8.80
CA THR A 31 -14.26 1.38 -8.15
C THR A 31 -13.62 0.01 -8.17
N VAL A 32 -12.33 -0.05 -8.45
CA VAL A 32 -11.50 -1.25 -8.44
C VAL A 32 -10.24 -0.92 -7.65
N PHE A 33 -10.06 -1.59 -6.54
CA PHE A 33 -8.88 -1.42 -5.70
C PHE A 33 -7.84 -2.49 -6.02
N LEU A 34 -6.57 -2.09 -6.05
CA LEU A 34 -5.44 -2.93 -6.43
C LEU A 34 -4.23 -2.65 -5.53
N GLY A 35 -3.45 -3.70 -5.26
CA GLY A 35 -2.13 -3.54 -4.67
C GLY A 35 -1.04 -3.36 -5.73
N TYR A 36 0.21 -3.20 -5.28
CA TYR A 36 1.38 -3.16 -6.16
C TYR A 36 1.82 -4.56 -6.62
N GLY A 37 2.65 -4.59 -7.66
CA GLY A 37 3.32 -5.77 -8.19
C GLY A 37 2.67 -6.37 -9.43
N ALA A 38 3.42 -7.23 -10.11
CA ALA A 38 3.06 -7.78 -11.42
C ALA A 38 1.73 -8.57 -11.42
N GLU A 39 1.43 -9.29 -10.34
CA GLU A 39 0.15 -10.03 -10.23
C GLU A 39 -1.05 -9.10 -10.23
N ASN A 40 -1.00 -8.02 -9.43
CA ASN A 40 -2.08 -7.04 -9.37
C ASN A 40 -2.19 -6.25 -10.66
N PHE A 41 -1.07 -5.98 -11.33
CA PHE A 41 -1.07 -5.36 -12.65
C PHE A 41 -1.69 -6.27 -13.72
N SER A 42 -1.53 -7.58 -13.62
CA SER A 42 -2.26 -8.54 -14.47
C SER A 42 -3.76 -8.48 -14.24
N LYS A 43 -4.22 -8.34 -13.00
CA LYS A 43 -5.63 -8.10 -12.67
C LYS A 43 -6.15 -6.82 -13.31
N PHE A 44 -5.39 -5.73 -13.20
CA PHE A 44 -5.68 -4.46 -13.85
C PHE A 44 -5.85 -4.62 -15.37
N GLY A 45 -4.92 -5.27 -16.06
CA GLY A 45 -5.03 -5.60 -17.47
C GLY A 45 -6.30 -6.38 -17.81
N ASN A 46 -6.62 -7.41 -17.03
CA ASN A 46 -7.82 -8.21 -17.20
C ASN A 46 -9.11 -7.39 -17.02
N PHE A 47 -9.13 -6.46 -16.08
CA PHE A 47 -10.27 -5.53 -15.90
C PHE A 47 -10.46 -4.63 -17.14
N ILE A 48 -9.38 -4.07 -17.67
CA ILE A 48 -9.45 -3.22 -18.87
C ILE A 48 -9.87 -4.05 -20.09
N TYR A 49 -9.38 -5.28 -20.26
CA TYR A 49 -9.86 -6.17 -21.31
C TYR A 49 -11.34 -6.54 -21.15
N SER A 50 -11.80 -6.73 -19.92
CA SER A 50 -13.22 -6.95 -19.64
C SER A 50 -14.05 -5.71 -19.97
N ALA A 51 -13.54 -4.53 -19.64
CA ALA A 51 -14.15 -3.26 -19.99
C ALA A 51 -14.20 -3.04 -21.52
N ALA A 52 -13.24 -3.58 -22.27
CA ALA A 52 -13.23 -3.54 -23.72
C ALA A 52 -14.38 -4.34 -24.39
N ARG A 53 -15.17 -5.11 -23.63
CA ARG A 53 -16.40 -5.76 -24.12
C ARG A 53 -17.58 -4.79 -24.24
N TYR A 54 -17.51 -3.62 -23.62
CA TYR A 54 -18.53 -2.58 -23.82
C TYR A 54 -18.49 -2.08 -25.25
N SER A 55 -19.66 -1.71 -25.77
CA SER A 55 -19.74 -1.06 -27.08
C SER A 55 -19.01 0.30 -27.03
N PRO A 56 -18.44 0.78 -28.14
CA PRO A 56 -17.74 2.08 -28.16
C PRO A 56 -18.60 3.24 -27.66
N SER A 57 -19.93 3.17 -27.84
CA SER A 57 -20.85 4.19 -27.32
C SER A 57 -20.97 4.21 -25.79
N GLU A 58 -20.63 3.11 -25.11
CA GLU A 58 -20.64 2.97 -23.65
C GLU A 58 -19.30 3.32 -23.02
N CYS A 59 -18.21 3.28 -23.79
CA CYS A 59 -16.87 3.62 -23.30
C CYS A 59 -16.79 5.10 -22.92
N GLY A 60 -16.29 5.38 -21.72
CA GLY A 60 -16.17 6.71 -21.14
C GLY A 60 -14.77 6.98 -20.62
N GLN A 61 -14.60 6.98 -19.32
CA GLN A 61 -13.36 7.35 -18.65
C GLN A 61 -12.83 6.19 -17.82
N ILE A 62 -11.54 5.93 -17.92
CA ILE A 62 -10.75 5.16 -16.94
C ILE A 62 -9.91 6.16 -16.19
N VAL A 63 -10.01 6.17 -14.86
CA VAL A 63 -9.16 6.96 -13.96
C VAL A 63 -8.32 5.98 -13.16
N ILE A 64 -7.01 6.18 -13.15
CA ILE A 64 -6.07 5.40 -12.35
C ILE A 64 -5.45 6.37 -11.36
N SER A 65 -5.44 6.02 -10.07
CA SER A 65 -4.88 6.89 -9.04
C SER A 65 -4.05 6.11 -8.04
N ASP A 66 -2.97 6.72 -7.55
CA ASP A 66 -2.11 6.18 -6.49
C ASP A 66 -1.55 4.79 -6.81
N LEU A 67 -1.15 4.57 -8.05
CA LEU A 67 -0.54 3.33 -8.54
C LEU A 67 0.66 3.67 -9.40
N GLY A 68 1.86 3.38 -8.91
CA GLY A 68 3.11 3.60 -9.64
C GLY A 68 3.30 2.63 -10.81
N LEU A 69 3.95 3.07 -11.87
CA LEU A 69 4.30 2.24 -13.02
C LEU A 69 5.79 1.86 -13.00
N ASN A 70 6.08 0.58 -12.80
CA ASN A 70 7.42 0.03 -12.90
C ASN A 70 7.81 -0.25 -14.35
N ASP A 71 9.10 -0.12 -14.69
CA ASP A 71 9.61 -0.28 -16.04
C ASP A 71 9.31 -1.64 -16.67
N GLU A 72 9.31 -2.70 -15.87
CA GLU A 72 8.97 -4.07 -16.30
C GLU A 72 7.52 -4.22 -16.80
N LEU A 73 6.65 -3.29 -16.43
CA LEU A 73 5.22 -3.31 -16.77
C LEU A 73 4.86 -2.41 -17.96
N ILE A 74 5.82 -1.67 -18.52
CA ILE A 74 5.57 -0.69 -19.59
C ILE A 74 4.95 -1.35 -20.83
N GLU A 75 5.54 -2.43 -21.34
CA GLU A 75 5.05 -3.08 -22.56
C GLU A 75 3.65 -3.67 -22.38
N THR A 76 3.39 -4.28 -21.21
CA THR A 76 2.05 -4.78 -20.87
C THR A 76 1.03 -3.65 -20.80
N SER A 77 1.40 -2.52 -20.18
CA SER A 77 0.57 -1.32 -20.06
C SER A 77 0.24 -0.74 -21.42
N ARG A 78 1.24 -0.57 -22.28
CA ARG A 78 1.07 -0.03 -23.63
C ARG A 78 0.04 -0.84 -24.44
N LYS A 79 0.15 -2.15 -24.42
CA LYS A 79 -0.78 -3.03 -25.11
C LYS A 79 -2.21 -2.85 -24.59
N VAL A 80 -2.38 -2.93 -23.27
CA VAL A 80 -3.70 -2.82 -22.63
C VAL A 80 -4.33 -1.46 -22.91
N PHE A 81 -3.56 -0.37 -22.81
CA PHE A 81 -4.09 0.98 -23.02
C PHE A 81 -4.37 1.28 -24.50
N SER A 82 -3.51 0.80 -25.41
CA SER A 82 -3.79 0.90 -26.85
C SER A 82 -5.13 0.25 -27.20
N ASP A 83 -5.36 -0.97 -26.71
CA ASP A 83 -6.62 -1.69 -26.97
C ASP A 83 -7.82 -0.97 -26.36
N ALA A 84 -7.69 -0.39 -25.18
CA ALA A 84 -8.75 0.38 -24.53
C ALA A 84 -9.08 1.67 -25.31
N VAL A 85 -8.05 2.41 -25.73
CA VAL A 85 -8.23 3.66 -26.51
C VAL A 85 -8.86 3.38 -27.86
N LEU A 86 -8.46 2.30 -28.55
CA LEU A 86 -9.10 1.85 -29.80
C LEU A 86 -10.58 1.51 -29.63
N LYS A 87 -11.00 1.10 -28.44
CA LYS A 87 -12.40 0.85 -28.08
C LYS A 87 -13.17 2.13 -27.69
N GLY A 88 -12.50 3.27 -27.59
CA GLY A 88 -13.10 4.56 -27.28
C GLY A 88 -13.01 4.98 -25.79
N TRP A 89 -12.23 4.28 -24.98
CA TRP A 89 -11.95 4.72 -23.62
C TRP A 89 -10.96 5.91 -23.62
N LYS A 90 -11.20 6.85 -22.72
CA LYS A 90 -10.21 7.86 -22.33
C LYS A 90 -9.56 7.40 -21.03
N ILE A 91 -8.25 7.57 -20.90
CA ILE A 91 -7.50 7.11 -19.74
C ILE A 91 -6.79 8.31 -19.13
N MET A 92 -6.95 8.52 -17.83
CA MET A 92 -6.23 9.49 -17.02
C MET A 92 -5.50 8.73 -15.91
N TRP A 93 -4.23 9.03 -15.68
CA TRP A 93 -3.44 8.45 -14.62
C TRP A 93 -2.87 9.55 -13.73
N VAL A 94 -3.31 9.53 -12.47
CA VAL A 94 -2.98 10.53 -11.45
C VAL A 94 -2.11 9.85 -10.40
N ASP A 95 -0.85 10.24 -10.27
CA ASP A 95 0.08 9.57 -9.35
C ASP A 95 1.14 10.52 -8.81
N HIS A 96 1.77 10.14 -7.70
CA HIS A 96 2.85 10.88 -7.05
C HIS A 96 4.13 10.04 -6.87
N HIS A 97 4.09 8.76 -7.25
CA HIS A 97 5.27 7.91 -7.19
C HIS A 97 6.33 8.32 -8.23
N PRO A 98 7.61 8.04 -7.98
CA PRO A 98 8.66 8.31 -8.96
C PRO A 98 8.54 7.34 -10.15
N TRP A 99 8.28 7.87 -11.33
CA TRP A 99 8.30 7.12 -12.59
C TRP A 99 9.60 7.39 -13.35
N SER A 100 10.12 6.38 -14.03
CA SER A 100 11.19 6.58 -14.98
C SER A 100 10.71 7.39 -16.20
N GLN A 101 11.62 8.08 -16.88
CA GLN A 101 11.30 8.74 -18.15
C GLN A 101 10.77 7.74 -19.19
N GLN A 102 11.30 6.50 -19.18
CA GLN A 102 10.85 5.43 -20.07
C GLN A 102 9.40 5.03 -19.79
N ALA A 103 9.00 4.96 -18.53
CA ALA A 103 7.61 4.66 -18.15
C ALA A 103 6.65 5.76 -18.63
N ILE A 104 7.01 7.04 -18.43
CA ILE A 104 6.23 8.18 -18.89
C ILE A 104 6.05 8.13 -20.42
N GLU A 105 7.15 8.04 -21.17
CA GLU A 105 7.12 8.01 -22.64
C GLU A 105 6.38 6.78 -23.18
N GLY A 106 6.48 5.66 -22.47
CA GLY A 106 5.85 4.41 -22.86
C GLY A 106 4.33 4.47 -22.87
N VAL A 107 3.71 5.17 -21.92
CA VAL A 107 2.23 5.21 -21.81
C VAL A 107 1.59 6.52 -22.26
N LYS A 108 2.36 7.63 -22.32
CA LYS A 108 1.89 8.96 -22.74
C LYS A 108 1.07 9.01 -24.04
N PRO A 109 1.32 8.17 -25.06
CA PRO A 109 0.49 8.17 -26.28
C PRO A 109 -0.98 7.77 -26.06
N PHE A 110 -1.28 7.09 -24.94
CA PHE A 110 -2.59 6.50 -24.64
C PHE A 110 -3.25 7.10 -23.42
N VAL A 111 -2.48 7.79 -22.57
CA VAL A 111 -2.89 8.17 -21.21
C VAL A 111 -2.61 9.64 -20.97
N GLU A 112 -3.58 10.37 -20.45
CA GLU A 112 -3.37 11.67 -19.84
C GLU A 112 -2.70 11.46 -18.48
N ILE A 113 -1.46 11.91 -18.31
CA ILE A 113 -0.66 11.71 -17.10
C ILE A 113 -0.67 12.99 -16.26
N VAL A 114 -1.08 12.86 -15.00
CA VAL A 114 -0.96 13.89 -13.97
C VAL A 114 -0.03 13.33 -12.90
N LEU A 115 1.22 13.75 -12.94
CA LEU A 115 2.28 13.20 -12.09
C LEU A 115 2.98 14.31 -11.30
N ASP A 116 3.10 14.15 -10.00
CA ASP A 116 3.99 14.94 -9.15
C ASP A 116 5.00 14.06 -8.42
N ALA A 117 6.18 13.90 -9.01
CA ALA A 117 7.30 13.19 -8.39
C ALA A 117 8.13 14.07 -7.43
N SER A 118 7.66 15.26 -7.07
CA SER A 118 8.40 16.19 -6.19
C SER A 118 8.39 15.75 -4.72
N GLY A 119 7.53 14.80 -4.35
CA GLY A 119 7.31 14.35 -2.98
C GLY A 119 6.57 15.37 -2.12
N ARG A 120 5.81 16.29 -2.73
CA ARG A 120 5.05 17.33 -2.01
C ARG A 120 3.55 17.11 -2.03
N LYS A 121 3.04 16.26 -2.92
CA LYS A 121 1.62 15.97 -3.07
C LYS A 121 1.43 14.47 -3.07
N CYS A 122 0.35 14.03 -2.46
CA CYS A 122 -0.15 12.67 -2.61
C CYS A 122 -1.13 12.57 -3.80
N ALA A 123 -1.56 11.38 -4.16
CA ALA A 123 -2.46 11.20 -5.31
C ALA A 123 -3.83 11.86 -5.08
N ALA A 124 -4.35 11.86 -3.85
CA ALA A 124 -5.60 12.52 -3.52
C ALA A 124 -5.53 14.05 -3.69
N ASP A 125 -4.37 14.70 -3.41
CA ASP A 125 -4.16 16.12 -3.70
C ASP A 125 -4.31 16.38 -5.20
N LEU A 126 -3.66 15.57 -6.02
CA LEU A 126 -3.70 15.68 -7.48
C LEU A 126 -5.11 15.39 -8.04
N MET A 127 -5.81 14.40 -7.49
CA MET A 127 -7.20 14.09 -7.84
C MET A 127 -8.14 15.26 -7.53
N TYR A 128 -7.96 15.90 -6.36
CA TYR A 128 -8.72 17.10 -6.00
C TYR A 128 -8.47 18.24 -6.98
N GLU A 129 -7.19 18.57 -7.21
CA GLU A 129 -6.81 19.68 -8.08
C GLU A 129 -7.27 19.47 -9.53
N THR A 130 -7.25 18.23 -10.01
CA THR A 130 -7.59 17.90 -11.40
C THR A 130 -9.10 17.76 -11.62
N LEU A 131 -9.81 17.08 -10.73
CA LEU A 131 -11.22 16.71 -10.96
C LEU A 131 -12.23 17.64 -10.30
N LEU A 132 -11.91 18.20 -9.14
CA LEU A 132 -12.87 18.95 -8.30
C LEU A 132 -12.23 20.17 -7.61
N PRO A 133 -11.45 21.03 -8.33
CA PRO A 133 -10.85 22.19 -7.70
C PRO A 133 -11.92 23.09 -7.06
N GLY A 134 -11.68 23.52 -5.82
CA GLY A 134 -12.61 24.37 -5.07
C GLY A 134 -13.73 23.60 -4.36
N ASN A 135 -13.86 22.29 -4.50
CA ASN A 135 -14.83 21.52 -3.74
C ASN A 135 -14.33 21.30 -2.30
N ILE A 136 -15.09 21.75 -1.30
CA ILE A 136 -14.70 21.75 0.11
C ILE A 136 -14.50 20.31 0.64
N LEU A 137 -15.40 19.37 0.28
CA LEU A 137 -15.28 18.00 0.74
C LEU A 137 -14.08 17.30 0.09
N ALA A 138 -13.88 17.48 -1.21
CA ALA A 138 -12.73 16.91 -1.91
C ALA A 138 -11.40 17.45 -1.36
N ALA A 139 -11.32 18.77 -1.08
CA ALA A 139 -10.16 19.38 -0.42
C ALA A 139 -9.90 18.78 0.97
N LYS A 140 -10.96 18.53 1.76
CA LYS A 140 -10.84 17.88 3.06
C LYS A 140 -10.30 16.45 2.94
N LEU A 141 -10.83 15.64 2.02
CA LEU A 141 -10.37 14.28 1.79
C LEU A 141 -8.90 14.26 1.36
N ALA A 142 -8.50 15.13 0.43
CA ALA A 142 -7.13 15.29 -0.02
C ALA A 142 -6.18 15.64 1.15
N SER A 143 -6.54 16.63 1.96
CA SER A 143 -5.76 17.03 3.15
C SER A 143 -5.60 15.89 4.17
N MET A 144 -6.63 15.07 4.36
CA MET A 144 -6.56 13.90 5.26
C MET A 144 -5.64 12.81 4.69
N ALA A 145 -5.72 12.53 3.38
CA ALA A 145 -4.82 11.60 2.70
C ALA A 145 -3.37 12.08 2.80
N HIS A 146 -3.12 13.34 2.47
CA HIS A 146 -1.81 13.99 2.55
C HIS A 146 -1.18 13.84 3.95
N THR A 147 -1.96 14.11 5.00
CA THR A 147 -1.48 13.97 6.37
C THR A 147 -0.98 12.57 6.68
N MET A 148 -1.67 11.54 6.20
CA MET A 148 -1.28 10.14 6.47
C MET A 148 -0.21 9.60 5.53
N ASP A 149 -0.18 10.06 4.29
CA ASP A 149 0.81 9.62 3.29
C ASP A 149 2.22 10.09 3.65
N PHE A 150 2.34 11.31 4.19
CA PHE A 150 3.61 11.84 4.68
C PHE A 150 3.97 11.41 6.12
N PHE A 151 3.39 10.29 6.60
CA PHE A 151 3.65 9.70 7.92
C PHE A 151 3.42 10.63 9.12
N THR A 152 2.58 11.60 8.96
CA THR A 152 2.14 12.44 10.07
C THR A 152 1.15 11.64 10.91
N LYS A 153 1.54 11.27 12.14
CA LYS A 153 0.63 10.58 13.07
C LYS A 153 -0.53 11.52 13.43
N ASP A 154 -1.74 11.12 13.09
CA ASP A 154 -2.95 11.85 13.45
C ASP A 154 -3.91 10.94 14.20
N GLN A 155 -4.29 11.33 15.42
CA GLN A 155 -5.16 10.54 16.29
C GLN A 155 -6.58 10.33 15.73
N TYR A 156 -7.03 11.20 14.82
CA TYR A 156 -8.35 11.11 14.20
C TYR A 156 -8.33 10.31 12.90
N LEU A 157 -7.18 10.24 12.23
CA LEU A 157 -7.02 9.54 10.96
C LEU A 157 -6.49 8.12 11.14
N THR A 158 -5.77 7.85 12.23
CA THR A 158 -5.27 6.51 12.57
C THR A 158 -6.40 5.46 12.60
N PRO A 159 -7.57 5.69 13.23
CA PRO A 159 -8.64 4.70 13.27
C PRO A 159 -9.15 4.27 11.89
N ILE A 160 -9.24 5.19 10.92
CA ILE A 160 -9.72 4.82 9.58
C ILE A 160 -8.65 4.06 8.79
N SER A 161 -7.37 4.38 8.96
CA SER A 161 -6.25 3.61 8.39
C SER A 161 -6.18 2.20 8.97
N GLU A 162 -6.40 2.05 10.27
CA GLU A 162 -6.48 0.76 10.94
C GLU A 162 -7.71 -0.05 10.50
N LEU A 163 -8.83 0.63 10.19
CA LEU A 163 -10.04 -0.02 9.68
C LEU A 163 -9.82 -0.58 8.27
N ILE A 164 -9.11 0.13 7.39
CA ILE A 164 -8.70 -0.40 6.08
C ILE A 164 -7.91 -1.69 6.26
N ARG A 165 -6.94 -1.69 7.17
CA ARG A 165 -6.14 -2.88 7.52
C ARG A 165 -7.01 -4.03 8.05
N TYR A 166 -7.97 -3.74 8.92
CA TYR A 166 -8.91 -4.74 9.41
C TYR A 166 -9.71 -5.36 8.25
N TYR A 167 -10.19 -4.54 7.34
CA TYR A 167 -10.91 -5.03 6.17
C TYR A 167 -10.08 -5.92 5.25
N GLN A 168 -8.76 -5.74 5.18
CA GLN A 168 -7.86 -6.64 4.43
C GLN A 168 -7.88 -8.09 4.95
N THR A 169 -8.37 -8.33 6.15
CA THR A 169 -8.50 -9.69 6.71
C THR A 169 -9.79 -10.41 6.28
N PHE A 170 -10.71 -9.73 5.58
CA PHE A 170 -11.99 -10.29 5.15
C PHE A 170 -11.98 -10.71 3.67
N PRO A 171 -12.70 -11.80 3.31
CA PRO A 171 -12.83 -12.21 1.92
C PRO A 171 -13.51 -11.18 1.02
N ASP A 172 -14.38 -10.34 1.58
CA ASP A 172 -15.13 -9.28 0.90
C ASP A 172 -14.44 -7.89 0.99
N PHE A 173 -13.12 -7.87 1.20
CA PHE A 173 -12.32 -6.67 1.39
C PHE A 173 -12.60 -5.58 0.35
N TYR A 174 -12.58 -5.92 -0.93
CA TYR A 174 -12.79 -4.93 -2.00
C TYR A 174 -14.19 -4.32 -2.00
N TYR A 175 -15.20 -5.08 -1.60
CA TYR A 175 -16.55 -4.57 -1.41
C TYR A 175 -16.60 -3.58 -0.24
N ARG A 176 -15.98 -3.93 0.90
CA ARG A 176 -15.90 -3.04 2.08
C ARG A 176 -15.16 -1.75 1.76
N LEU A 177 -14.05 -1.83 1.03
CA LEU A 177 -13.27 -0.67 0.63
C LEU A 177 -14.05 0.23 -0.34
N SER A 178 -14.74 -0.35 -1.31
CA SER A 178 -15.62 0.39 -2.23
C SER A 178 -16.78 1.08 -1.50
N ASN A 179 -17.36 0.42 -0.49
CA ASN A 179 -18.40 1.02 0.35
C ASN A 179 -17.83 2.19 1.18
N LEU A 180 -16.65 2.04 1.75
CA LEU A 180 -15.96 3.08 2.52
C LEU A 180 -15.66 4.30 1.64
N ALA A 181 -15.14 4.11 0.41
CA ALA A 181 -14.94 5.19 -0.56
C ALA A 181 -16.27 5.87 -0.92
N GLY A 182 -17.34 5.09 -1.12
CA GLY A 182 -18.68 5.60 -1.41
C GLY A 182 -19.29 6.42 -0.25
N LYS A 183 -19.07 6.01 1.01
CA LYS A 183 -19.43 6.77 2.21
C LYS A 183 -18.65 8.07 2.27
N SER A 184 -17.31 8.02 2.08
CA SER A 184 -16.43 9.20 2.09
C SER A 184 -16.82 10.20 1.01
N ALA A 185 -17.18 9.76 -0.19
CA ALA A 185 -17.65 10.60 -1.28
C ALA A 185 -18.94 11.37 -0.95
N LYS A 186 -19.74 10.87 0.00
CA LYS A 186 -20.96 11.49 0.51
C LYS A 186 -20.71 12.32 1.78
N GLY A 187 -19.47 12.45 2.23
CA GLY A 187 -19.10 13.17 3.45
C GLY A 187 -19.29 12.37 4.75
N ILE A 188 -19.59 11.07 4.65
CA ILE A 188 -19.68 10.17 5.80
C ILE A 188 -18.27 9.63 6.07
N LEU A 189 -17.54 10.29 6.98
CA LEU A 189 -16.15 9.94 7.29
C LEU A 189 -16.04 8.95 8.45
N TRP A 190 -17.08 8.86 9.27
CA TRP A 190 -17.20 7.88 10.35
C TRP A 190 -18.68 7.68 10.70
N ASP A 191 -19.10 6.45 10.91
CA ASP A 191 -20.46 6.10 11.30
C ASP A 191 -20.49 4.96 12.33
N VAL A 192 -21.69 4.55 12.71
CA VAL A 192 -21.89 3.51 13.75
C VAL A 192 -21.35 2.15 13.30
N GLU A 193 -21.46 1.80 12.02
CA GLU A 193 -20.93 0.54 11.48
C GLU A 193 -19.40 0.55 11.54
N MET A 194 -18.76 1.63 11.07
CA MET A 194 -17.32 1.81 11.15
C MET A 194 -16.82 1.76 12.60
N GLN A 195 -17.55 2.37 13.54
CA GLN A 195 -17.21 2.32 14.97
C GLN A 195 -17.29 0.90 15.53
N SER A 196 -18.30 0.13 15.15
CA SER A 196 -18.46 -1.27 15.57
C SER A 196 -17.34 -2.15 15.05
N ASP A 197 -17.00 -2.01 13.77
CA ASP A 197 -15.91 -2.74 13.14
C ASP A 197 -14.55 -2.35 13.76
N TYR A 198 -14.35 -1.07 14.03
CA TYR A 198 -13.14 -0.58 14.68
C TYR A 198 -12.98 -1.12 16.11
N ASN A 199 -14.05 -1.18 16.90
CA ASN A 199 -14.01 -1.77 18.23
C ASN A 199 -13.61 -3.26 18.18
N SER A 200 -14.12 -4.00 17.18
CA SER A 200 -13.74 -5.40 16.94
C SER A 200 -12.27 -5.52 16.56
N TYR A 201 -11.78 -4.63 15.69
CA TYR A 201 -10.37 -4.58 15.32
C TYR A 201 -9.46 -4.29 16.51
N VAL A 202 -9.80 -3.29 17.34
CA VAL A 202 -9.01 -2.92 18.53
C VAL A 202 -8.81 -4.10 19.45
N HIS A 203 -9.87 -4.90 19.69
CA HIS A 203 -9.78 -6.11 20.50
C HIS A 203 -8.78 -7.11 19.90
N LEU A 204 -8.90 -7.43 18.60
CA LEU A 204 -8.00 -8.34 17.90
C LEU A 204 -6.56 -7.83 17.83
N ARG A 205 -6.40 -6.53 17.66
CA ARG A 205 -5.07 -5.86 17.67
C ARG A 205 -4.40 -6.02 19.04
N ASP A 206 -5.13 -5.75 20.11
CA ASP A 206 -4.59 -5.79 21.47
C ASP A 206 -4.26 -7.24 21.90
N GLU A 207 -5.09 -8.22 21.49
CA GLU A 207 -4.76 -9.64 21.64
C GLU A 207 -3.51 -10.02 20.83
N ALA A 208 -3.40 -9.56 19.58
CA ALA A 208 -2.23 -9.82 18.75
C ALA A 208 -0.95 -9.22 19.35
N LYS A 209 -1.03 -8.01 19.92
CA LYS A 209 0.10 -7.41 20.65
C LYS A 209 0.54 -8.27 21.83
N ALA A 210 -0.40 -8.73 22.66
CA ALA A 210 -0.09 -9.58 23.79
C ALA A 210 0.58 -10.90 23.36
N GLN A 211 0.07 -11.54 22.30
CA GLN A 211 0.65 -12.76 21.73
C GLN A 211 2.06 -12.54 21.20
N VAL A 212 2.30 -11.44 20.48
CA VAL A 212 3.63 -11.09 19.98
C VAL A 212 4.60 -10.89 21.12
N PHE A 213 4.28 -10.10 22.13
CA PHE A 213 5.18 -9.88 23.26
C PHE A 213 5.44 -11.14 24.10
N ALA A 214 4.50 -12.09 24.14
CA ALA A 214 4.69 -13.39 24.79
C ALA A 214 5.60 -14.34 23.99
N SER A 215 5.71 -14.19 22.66
CA SER A 215 6.39 -15.14 21.77
C SER A 215 7.62 -14.58 21.07
N LEU A 216 7.87 -13.27 21.08
CA LEU A 216 9.01 -12.67 20.42
C LEU A 216 10.33 -13.22 20.99
N GLN A 217 11.31 -13.42 20.12
CA GLN A 217 12.63 -13.88 20.51
C GLN A 217 13.60 -12.71 20.47
N ILE A 218 14.38 -12.55 21.55
CA ILE A 218 15.46 -11.57 21.61
C ILE A 218 16.77 -12.32 21.60
N ARG A 219 17.68 -11.96 20.69
CA ARG A 219 19.02 -12.53 20.59
C ARG A 219 20.08 -11.46 20.49
N GLN A 220 21.27 -11.80 20.96
CA GLN A 220 22.46 -10.98 20.78
C GLN A 220 23.21 -11.46 19.54
N VAL A 221 23.38 -10.57 18.54
CA VAL A 221 24.13 -10.86 17.31
C VAL A 221 25.30 -9.87 17.25
N GLY A 222 26.51 -10.36 17.56
CA GLY A 222 27.64 -9.49 17.81
C GLY A 222 27.36 -8.53 18.98
N ARG A 223 27.45 -7.22 18.72
CA ARG A 223 27.14 -6.20 19.73
C ARG A 223 25.68 -5.72 19.72
N PHE A 224 24.85 -6.22 18.80
CA PHE A 224 23.49 -5.74 18.58
C PHE A 224 22.45 -6.66 19.20
N LYS A 225 21.45 -6.07 19.81
CA LYS A 225 20.27 -6.75 20.35
C LYS A 225 19.18 -6.79 19.28
N VAL A 226 18.75 -7.98 18.90
CA VAL A 226 17.81 -8.20 17.77
C VAL A 226 16.54 -8.85 18.27
N ALA A 227 15.39 -8.28 17.91
CA ALA A 227 14.09 -8.87 18.15
C ALA A 227 13.58 -9.56 16.86
N TYR A 228 13.18 -10.81 16.97
CA TYR A 228 12.53 -11.59 15.92
C TYR A 228 11.07 -11.75 16.29
N VAL A 229 10.18 -11.29 15.39
CA VAL A 229 8.75 -11.16 15.65
C VAL A 229 7.97 -11.82 14.53
N GLN A 230 7.07 -12.73 14.87
CA GLN A 230 6.11 -13.24 13.89
C GLN A 230 5.06 -12.14 13.62
N SER A 231 4.93 -11.73 12.35
CA SER A 231 3.97 -10.70 11.93
C SER A 231 2.53 -11.15 12.16
N SER A 232 1.70 -10.25 12.63
CA SER A 232 0.25 -10.43 12.70
C SER A 232 -0.45 -9.57 11.64
N PRO A 233 -1.54 -10.03 11.02
CA PRO A 233 -2.31 -9.21 10.08
C PRO A 233 -2.96 -7.99 10.75
N TYR A 234 -3.10 -8.02 12.08
CA TYR A 234 -3.69 -6.93 12.86
C TYR A 234 -2.67 -5.88 13.32
N LEU A 235 -1.37 -6.08 13.05
CA LEU A 235 -0.31 -5.17 13.47
C LEU A 235 0.45 -4.63 12.25
N GLN A 236 0.54 -3.32 12.15
CA GLN A 236 1.36 -2.68 11.11
C GLN A 236 2.82 -2.68 11.55
N ASN A 237 3.67 -3.48 10.90
CA ASN A 237 5.06 -3.67 11.28
C ASN A 237 5.83 -2.35 11.43
N SER A 238 5.57 -1.35 10.57
CA SER A 238 6.23 -0.05 10.63
C SER A 238 5.88 0.76 11.89
N LEU A 239 4.63 0.73 12.33
CA LEU A 239 4.18 1.42 13.54
C LEU A 239 4.49 0.59 14.79
N PHE A 240 4.28 -0.73 14.72
CA PHE A 240 4.50 -1.63 15.85
C PHE A 240 5.98 -1.79 16.20
N SER A 241 6.89 -1.55 15.25
CA SER A 241 8.34 -1.56 15.53
C SER A 241 8.73 -0.60 16.64
N GLU A 242 8.08 0.56 16.76
CA GLU A 242 8.34 1.53 17.84
C GLU A 242 7.98 0.95 19.23
N GLU A 243 6.85 0.25 19.32
CA GLU A 243 6.45 -0.42 20.58
C GLU A 243 7.42 -1.55 20.93
N VAL A 244 7.89 -2.32 19.93
CA VAL A 244 8.89 -3.37 20.16
C VAL A 244 10.21 -2.76 20.65
N PHE A 245 10.70 -1.70 20.02
CA PHE A 245 11.91 -1.02 20.47
C PHE A 245 11.79 -0.48 21.90
N ALA A 246 10.67 0.21 22.20
CA ALA A 246 10.41 0.76 23.52
C ALA A 246 10.37 -0.30 24.63
N ASN A 247 9.80 -1.48 24.36
CA ASN A 247 9.65 -2.54 25.35
C ASN A 247 10.85 -3.47 25.45
N THR A 248 11.69 -3.54 24.42
CA THR A 248 12.80 -4.51 24.39
C THR A 248 14.16 -3.87 24.42
N ASN A 249 14.29 -2.58 24.12
CA ASN A 249 15.57 -1.90 23.84
C ASN A 249 16.38 -2.63 22.75
N ALA A 250 15.72 -3.17 21.73
CA ALA A 250 16.39 -3.80 20.60
C ALA A 250 16.97 -2.75 19.63
N ASP A 251 18.11 -3.07 19.02
CA ASP A 251 18.74 -2.25 17.96
C ASP A 251 18.08 -2.49 16.60
N LEU A 252 17.49 -3.67 16.42
CA LEU A 252 16.90 -4.16 15.18
C LEU A 252 15.68 -5.01 15.48
N VAL A 253 14.65 -4.90 14.66
CA VAL A 253 13.52 -5.84 14.66
C VAL A 253 13.32 -6.43 13.27
N MET A 254 13.11 -7.73 13.20
CA MET A 254 12.78 -8.49 12.00
C MET A 254 11.40 -9.13 12.15
N PHE A 255 10.43 -8.61 11.40
CA PHE A 255 9.07 -9.16 11.35
C PHE A 255 8.98 -10.19 10.23
N TYR A 256 8.85 -11.46 10.56
CA TYR A 256 8.68 -12.55 9.59
C TYR A 256 7.23 -13.03 9.51
N SER A 257 6.77 -13.36 8.30
CA SER A 257 5.39 -13.77 8.05
C SER A 257 5.30 -15.24 7.65
N THR A 258 4.13 -15.83 7.81
CA THR A 258 3.80 -17.17 7.33
C THR A 258 3.81 -17.31 5.80
N LYS A 259 3.97 -16.18 5.07
CA LYS A 259 4.10 -16.13 3.61
C LYS A 259 5.56 -16.06 3.13
N GLY A 260 6.54 -16.30 4.01
CA GLY A 260 7.96 -16.28 3.66
C GLY A 260 8.55 -14.87 3.51
N LYS A 261 7.85 -13.81 3.90
CA LYS A 261 8.34 -12.43 3.81
C LYS A 261 8.86 -11.94 5.15
N VAL A 262 9.92 -11.13 5.12
CA VAL A 262 10.45 -10.43 6.27
C VAL A 262 10.46 -8.92 6.05
N SER A 263 10.09 -8.16 7.08
CA SER A 263 10.19 -6.70 7.15
C SER A 263 11.19 -6.34 8.25
N ILE A 264 12.17 -5.52 7.92
CA ILE A 264 13.32 -5.19 8.77
C ILE A 264 13.24 -3.71 9.13
N ARG A 265 13.38 -3.38 10.42
CA ARG A 265 13.42 -2.02 10.94
C ARG A 265 14.56 -1.87 11.92
N ARG A 266 15.26 -0.73 11.90
CA ARG A 266 16.35 -0.44 12.83
C ARG A 266 16.00 0.69 13.81
N ASN A 267 16.58 0.62 14.97
CA ASN A 267 16.65 1.69 15.97
C ASN A 267 18.11 2.15 16.21
N ASN A 268 19.05 1.60 15.44
CA ASN A 268 20.48 1.88 15.56
C ASN A 268 21.07 2.16 14.17
N ASP A 269 21.61 3.35 13.97
CA ASP A 269 22.12 3.83 12.69
C ASP A 269 23.38 3.09 12.18
N LEU A 270 24.04 2.31 13.04
CA LEU A 270 25.16 1.45 12.63
C LEU A 270 24.73 0.20 11.88
N ILE A 271 23.42 -0.07 11.79
CA ILE A 271 22.85 -1.21 11.07
C ILE A 271 22.22 -0.70 9.77
N SER A 272 22.46 -1.38 8.64
CA SER A 272 21.76 -1.13 7.38
C SER A 272 20.75 -2.24 7.12
N CYS A 273 19.46 -1.92 7.16
CA CYS A 273 18.39 -2.86 6.81
C CYS A 273 18.53 -3.33 5.35
N ARG A 274 18.91 -2.42 4.43
CA ARG A 274 19.16 -2.75 3.01
C ARG A 274 20.24 -3.82 2.88
N SER A 275 21.38 -3.68 3.59
CA SER A 275 22.46 -4.66 3.53
C SER A 275 22.04 -6.02 4.06
N ILE A 276 21.16 -6.08 5.06
CA ILE A 276 20.61 -7.34 5.55
C ILE A 276 19.67 -7.95 4.51
N ALA A 277 18.74 -7.16 3.99
CA ALA A 277 17.78 -7.62 2.99
C ALA A 277 18.47 -8.18 1.72
N SER A 278 19.55 -7.54 1.26
CA SER A 278 20.31 -8.02 0.08
C SER A 278 21.03 -9.36 0.28
N ASN A 279 21.14 -9.85 1.51
CA ASN A 279 21.62 -11.21 1.81
C ASN A 279 20.51 -12.28 1.83
N LEU A 280 19.27 -11.89 1.58
CA LEU A 280 18.09 -12.73 1.45
C LEU A 280 17.59 -12.73 -0.01
N SER A 281 16.53 -13.48 -0.31
CA SER A 281 15.91 -13.49 -1.63
C SER A 281 15.05 -12.25 -1.83
N GLU A 282 15.03 -11.68 -3.04
CA GLU A 282 14.20 -10.53 -3.43
C GLU A 282 14.31 -9.36 -2.44
N GLY A 283 15.51 -9.17 -1.87
CA GLY A 283 15.73 -8.18 -0.82
C GLY A 283 15.98 -6.77 -1.37
N GLY A 284 15.36 -5.77 -0.73
CA GLY A 284 15.54 -4.37 -1.09
C GLY A 284 14.98 -3.42 -0.04
N GLY A 285 15.17 -2.11 -0.29
CA GLY A 285 14.67 -1.06 0.59
C GLY A 285 15.74 -0.03 0.96
N HIS A 286 15.56 0.63 2.09
CA HIS A 286 16.41 1.69 2.62
C HIS A 286 17.26 1.20 3.81
N ASP A 287 18.25 2.01 4.23
CA ASP A 287 19.07 1.66 5.38
C ASP A 287 18.29 1.59 6.69
N TYR A 288 17.22 2.35 6.84
CA TYR A 288 16.36 2.36 8.01
C TYR A 288 15.21 1.35 7.96
N ALA A 289 14.81 0.91 6.78
CA ALA A 289 13.68 0.01 6.56
C ALA A 289 13.85 -0.78 5.26
N ALA A 290 13.72 -2.11 5.32
CA ALA A 290 13.86 -2.98 4.16
C ALA A 290 12.91 -4.18 4.26
N GLY A 291 12.72 -4.87 3.13
CA GLY A 291 11.98 -6.10 3.05
C GLY A 291 12.71 -7.14 2.20
N ALA A 292 12.42 -8.41 2.44
CA ALA A 292 12.99 -9.52 1.69
C ALA A 292 12.08 -10.77 1.79
N THR A 293 12.45 -11.81 1.05
CA THR A 293 11.87 -13.15 1.16
C THR A 293 12.90 -14.10 1.74
N PHE A 294 12.53 -14.92 2.72
CA PHE A 294 13.37 -16.00 3.26
C PHE A 294 12.94 -17.35 2.69
N LYS A 295 13.83 -18.38 2.75
CA LYS A 295 13.64 -19.70 2.12
C LYS A 295 13.22 -20.79 3.09
N SER A 296 13.49 -20.61 4.39
CA SER A 296 13.11 -21.57 5.43
C SER A 296 11.59 -21.76 5.45
N ASP A 297 11.14 -22.94 5.87
CA ASP A 297 9.70 -23.17 6.11
C ASP A 297 9.17 -22.17 7.14
N PRO A 298 8.17 -21.34 6.78
CA PRO A 298 7.62 -20.33 7.69
C PRO A 298 6.99 -20.92 8.96
N SER A 299 6.67 -22.23 8.98
CA SER A 299 6.16 -22.91 10.18
C SER A 299 7.28 -23.32 11.16
N ASP A 300 8.53 -23.40 10.69
CA ASP A 300 9.71 -23.64 11.54
C ASP A 300 10.34 -22.32 11.97
N THR A 301 9.83 -21.77 13.05
CA THR A 301 10.32 -20.52 13.63
C THR A 301 11.82 -20.53 13.91
N ALA A 302 12.37 -21.69 14.33
CA ALA A 302 13.80 -21.78 14.66
C ALA A 302 14.66 -21.67 13.40
N ALA A 303 14.29 -22.38 12.32
CA ALA A 303 14.97 -22.28 11.04
C ALA A 303 14.86 -20.88 10.43
N VAL A 304 13.69 -20.23 10.49
CA VAL A 304 13.50 -18.86 10.03
C VAL A 304 14.43 -17.90 10.78
N VAL A 305 14.44 -17.94 12.11
CA VAL A 305 15.29 -17.06 12.92
C VAL A 305 16.77 -17.28 12.62
N LEU A 306 17.22 -18.51 12.43
CA LEU A 306 18.62 -18.82 12.06
C LEU A 306 18.98 -18.25 10.67
N GLU A 307 18.10 -18.36 9.68
CA GLU A 307 18.34 -17.78 8.35
C GLU A 307 18.45 -16.23 8.41
N LEU A 308 17.55 -15.58 9.15
CA LEU A 308 17.58 -14.13 9.33
C LEU A 308 18.82 -13.66 10.09
N GLU A 309 19.26 -14.41 11.11
CA GLU A 309 20.48 -14.16 11.87
C GLU A 309 21.73 -14.30 11.01
N ALA A 310 21.77 -15.31 10.14
CA ALA A 310 22.85 -15.51 9.17
C ALA A 310 22.94 -14.35 8.16
N ALA A 311 21.81 -13.83 7.68
CA ALA A 311 21.76 -12.68 6.79
C ALA A 311 22.32 -11.41 7.48
N LEU A 312 21.94 -11.17 8.74
CA LEU A 312 22.49 -10.08 9.56
C LEU A 312 23.99 -10.23 9.76
N THR A 313 24.45 -11.42 10.14
CA THR A 313 25.89 -11.70 10.39
C THR A 313 26.72 -11.40 9.14
N LYS A 314 26.26 -11.81 7.95
CA LYS A 314 26.91 -11.48 6.67
C LYS A 314 26.96 -9.98 6.41
N ALA A 315 25.86 -9.26 6.68
CA ALA A 315 25.79 -7.81 6.50
C ALA A 315 26.75 -7.05 7.44
N LEU A 316 27.02 -7.59 8.63
CA LEU A 316 27.96 -7.02 9.60
C LEU A 316 29.43 -7.34 9.27
N ALA A 317 29.72 -8.50 8.68
CA ALA A 317 31.07 -8.90 8.29
C ALA A 317 31.58 -8.19 7.03
N GLY A 318 30.70 -7.65 6.21
CA GLY A 318 31.05 -6.91 4.98
C GLY A 318 31.36 -5.43 5.20
N LYS A 319 31.38 -4.98 6.47
CA LYS A 319 31.78 -3.64 6.88
C LYS A 319 33.18 -3.68 7.49
#